data_b633410ff7cfdd7be517ffc53ba9037f
#
_entry.id   b633410ff7cfdd7be517ffc53ba9037f
#
_cell.length_a   1.000
_cell.length_b   1.000
_cell.length_c   1.000
_cell.angle_alpha   90.00
_cell.angle_beta   90.00
_cell.angle_gamma   90.00
#
_symmetry.space_group_name_H-M   'P 1'
#
loop_
_entity.id
_entity.type
_entity.pdbx_description
1 polymer ?
#
loop_
_entity_poly.entity_id
_entity_poly.type
_entity_poly.pdbx_seq_one_letter_code
_entity_poly.pdbx_strand_id
1 'polypeptide(L)'
;MTTQDVYDISIIGGGPSGLFAAFYAGLRRCKAKIIDSLPQLGGQLAALYPDKYVYDIPGFPKILAHEFVQRQVDQTMEFSPTVCLNEKVIELNADKDGLIELKTEPGNIHLTRTVIIAAGAGAFVPRTLDLPDIKRMQGKGVYYIVKDLEEFRGRRVLVVGGGDTALDWALSLLNVASKVTLIHRRDAFRAHEESIKELFASPSKILLNHELKALEGDDRVTGATVFDNRTGEETTLDIDAVVLGLGFLANLGPIKGWGLDIIKNSIPVSTTMQTNLAGVYAIGDITTYEGKLKLIATATAEAAIAANYATNYINPRARAFPGHSSERDQRQGAS
;
A
#
# COMPACT_ATOMS: atom_id res chain seq x y z
N MET A 1 -21.02 -30.93 9.62
CA MET A 1 -19.74 -30.35 9.22
C MET A 1 -20.01 -29.60 7.93
N THR A 2 -20.06 -28.28 7.96
CA THR A 2 -20.11 -27.47 6.73
C THR A 2 -18.82 -27.70 5.98
N THR A 3 -18.90 -28.27 4.78
CA THR A 3 -17.75 -28.40 3.87
C THR A 3 -17.22 -27.01 3.59
N GLN A 4 -16.04 -26.71 4.08
CA GLN A 4 -15.38 -25.42 3.89
C GLN A 4 -15.04 -25.29 2.41
N ASP A 5 -15.46 -24.20 1.77
CA ASP A 5 -15.25 -23.95 0.35
C ASP A 5 -13.75 -23.85 -0.01
N VAL A 6 -13.26 -24.73 -0.86
CA VAL A 6 -11.89 -24.68 -1.38
C VAL A 6 -11.84 -23.76 -2.60
N TYR A 7 -10.90 -22.84 -2.59
CA TYR A 7 -10.65 -21.92 -3.71
C TYR A 7 -9.46 -22.41 -4.55
N ASP A 8 -9.48 -22.07 -5.83
CA ASP A 8 -8.33 -22.37 -6.70
C ASP A 8 -7.18 -21.42 -6.37
N ILE A 9 -7.47 -20.12 -6.23
CA ILE A 9 -6.47 -19.09 -5.96
C ILE A 9 -6.98 -18.17 -4.87
N SER A 10 -6.26 -18.09 -3.75
CA SER A 10 -6.45 -17.03 -2.75
C SER A 10 -5.36 -15.96 -2.89
N ILE A 11 -5.80 -14.71 -2.93
CA ILE A 11 -4.94 -13.54 -3.13
C ILE A 11 -4.89 -12.77 -1.82
N ILE A 12 -3.70 -12.58 -1.26
CA ILE A 12 -3.49 -11.83 -0.01
C ILE A 12 -3.11 -10.40 -0.36
N GLY A 13 -4.03 -9.48 -0.17
CA GLY A 13 -3.92 -8.06 -0.50
C GLY A 13 -4.78 -7.66 -1.70
N GLY A 14 -5.66 -6.68 -1.50
CA GLY A 14 -6.60 -6.12 -2.47
C GLY A 14 -6.13 -4.79 -3.08
N GLY A 15 -4.80 -4.55 -3.13
CA GLY A 15 -4.22 -3.44 -3.86
C GLY A 15 -4.22 -3.67 -5.38
N PRO A 16 -3.64 -2.73 -6.18
CA PRO A 16 -3.66 -2.81 -7.65
C PRO A 16 -3.18 -4.14 -8.22
N SER A 17 -2.10 -4.70 -7.69
CA SER A 17 -1.60 -6.00 -8.14
C SER A 17 -2.53 -7.16 -7.78
N GLY A 18 -3.10 -7.14 -6.58
CA GLY A 18 -4.04 -8.19 -6.13
C GLY A 18 -5.37 -8.14 -6.89
N LEU A 19 -5.90 -6.94 -7.14
CA LEU A 19 -7.09 -6.74 -7.97
C LEU A 19 -6.86 -7.31 -9.38
N PHE A 20 -5.74 -6.96 -10.01
CA PHE A 20 -5.46 -7.47 -11.36
C PHE A 20 -5.18 -8.98 -11.37
N ALA A 21 -4.59 -9.55 -10.31
CA ALA A 21 -4.43 -10.99 -10.17
C ALA A 21 -5.79 -11.71 -10.09
N ALA A 22 -6.75 -11.15 -9.35
CA ALA A 22 -8.10 -11.70 -9.26
C ALA A 22 -8.85 -11.62 -10.59
N PHE A 23 -8.75 -10.48 -11.30
CA PHE A 23 -9.26 -10.34 -12.65
C PHE A 23 -8.69 -11.41 -13.58
N TYR A 24 -7.36 -11.60 -13.57
CA TYR A 24 -6.71 -12.55 -14.45
C TYR A 24 -7.02 -14.01 -14.07
N ALA A 25 -7.19 -14.31 -12.77
CA ALA A 25 -7.69 -15.61 -12.30
C ALA A 25 -9.11 -15.89 -12.86
N GLY A 26 -9.97 -14.87 -12.88
CA GLY A 26 -11.30 -14.95 -13.50
C GLY A 26 -11.24 -15.24 -15.01
N LEU A 27 -10.35 -14.57 -15.75
CA LEU A 27 -10.08 -14.89 -17.17
C LEU A 27 -9.67 -16.34 -17.38
N ARG A 28 -8.98 -16.93 -16.40
CA ARG A 28 -8.57 -18.34 -16.38
C ARG A 28 -9.67 -19.29 -15.85
N ARG A 29 -10.86 -18.77 -15.51
CA ARG A 29 -11.98 -19.51 -14.93
C ARG A 29 -11.63 -20.20 -13.59
N CYS A 30 -10.71 -19.62 -12.83
CA CYS A 30 -10.38 -20.07 -11.47
C CYS A 30 -11.34 -19.46 -10.46
N LYS A 31 -11.76 -20.23 -9.47
CA LYS A 31 -12.50 -19.72 -8.30
C LYS A 31 -11.53 -18.94 -7.44
N ALA A 32 -11.62 -17.61 -7.48
CA ALA A 32 -10.68 -16.71 -6.81
C ALA A 32 -11.28 -16.06 -5.56
N LYS A 33 -10.41 -15.75 -4.58
CA LYS A 33 -10.73 -15.03 -3.35
C LYS A 33 -9.67 -13.97 -3.10
N ILE A 34 -10.09 -12.76 -2.70
CA ILE A 34 -9.22 -11.70 -2.19
C ILE A 34 -9.41 -11.63 -0.68
N ILE A 35 -8.31 -11.63 0.07
CA ILE A 35 -8.29 -11.44 1.54
C ILE A 35 -7.46 -10.20 1.82
N ASP A 36 -8.05 -9.16 2.41
CA ASP A 36 -7.37 -7.91 2.74
C ASP A 36 -7.60 -7.51 4.19
N SER A 37 -6.56 -7.00 4.81
CA SER A 37 -6.59 -6.48 6.17
C SER A 37 -7.28 -5.11 6.28
N LEU A 38 -7.44 -4.40 5.17
CA LEU A 38 -8.09 -3.11 5.10
C LEU A 38 -9.62 -3.25 4.99
N PRO A 39 -10.39 -2.21 5.37
CA PRO A 39 -11.84 -2.20 5.25
C PRO A 39 -12.35 -1.97 3.82
N GLN A 40 -11.45 -1.73 2.86
CA GLN A 40 -11.77 -1.47 1.46
C GLN A 40 -10.67 -1.95 0.53
N LEU A 41 -11.04 -2.24 -0.72
CA LEU A 41 -10.11 -2.56 -1.79
C LEU A 41 -9.33 -1.31 -2.25
N GLY A 42 -8.23 -1.52 -2.97
CA GLY A 42 -7.38 -0.47 -3.54
C GLY A 42 -6.03 -0.30 -2.84
N GLY A 43 -5.84 -0.95 -1.68
CA GLY A 43 -4.57 -0.96 -0.96
C GLY A 43 -4.06 0.45 -0.64
N GLN A 44 -2.77 0.71 -0.87
CA GLN A 44 -2.12 1.98 -0.57
C GLN A 44 -2.71 3.17 -1.30
N LEU A 45 -3.12 3.01 -2.56
CA LEU A 45 -3.68 4.10 -3.35
C LEU A 45 -4.96 4.64 -2.72
N ALA A 46 -5.84 3.74 -2.29
CA ALA A 46 -7.08 4.13 -1.61
C ALA A 46 -6.85 4.63 -0.18
N ALA A 47 -5.90 4.02 0.56
CA ALA A 47 -5.70 4.29 1.97
C ALA A 47 -4.83 5.51 2.25
N LEU A 48 -3.83 5.80 1.39
CA LEU A 48 -2.80 6.80 1.67
C LEU A 48 -2.83 8.00 0.72
N TYR A 49 -3.25 7.81 -0.54
CA TYR A 49 -3.08 8.80 -1.61
C TYR A 49 -4.29 8.92 -2.54
N PRO A 50 -5.54 8.90 -2.05
CA PRO A 50 -6.74 8.82 -2.90
C PRO A 50 -6.83 9.96 -3.94
N ASP A 51 -6.39 11.15 -3.57
CA ASP A 51 -6.49 12.37 -4.38
C ASP A 51 -5.18 12.72 -5.11
N LYS A 52 -4.19 11.80 -5.08
CA LYS A 52 -2.92 11.98 -5.80
C LYS A 52 -3.05 11.51 -7.25
N TYR A 53 -2.48 12.27 -8.17
CA TYR A 53 -2.34 11.84 -9.57
C TYR A 53 -1.25 10.78 -9.71
N VAL A 54 -1.55 9.75 -10.50
CA VAL A 54 -0.61 8.72 -10.95
C VAL A 54 -0.36 8.94 -12.43
N TYR A 55 0.90 8.95 -12.87
CA TYR A 55 1.29 9.31 -14.24
C TYR A 55 1.81 8.14 -15.05
N ASP A 56 2.18 7.03 -14.41
CA ASP A 56 2.85 5.87 -14.99
C ASP A 56 1.94 4.65 -15.17
N ILE A 57 0.64 4.92 -15.38
CA ILE A 57 -0.34 3.90 -15.74
C ILE A 57 -0.53 3.90 -17.25
N PRO A 58 -0.20 2.81 -17.95
CA PRO A 58 -0.40 2.70 -19.38
C PRO A 58 -1.84 3.02 -19.80
N GLY A 59 -2.01 3.88 -20.81
CA GLY A 59 -3.31 4.30 -21.30
C GLY A 59 -3.87 5.56 -20.66
N PHE A 60 -3.24 6.10 -19.60
CA PHE A 60 -3.64 7.34 -18.94
C PHE A 60 -2.47 8.33 -18.91
N PRO A 61 -2.59 9.54 -19.49
CA PRO A 61 -1.59 10.59 -19.30
C PRO A 61 -1.40 10.95 -17.84
N LYS A 62 -2.49 10.97 -17.08
CA LYS A 62 -2.58 11.01 -15.62
C LYS A 62 -3.96 10.56 -15.19
N ILE A 63 -4.08 9.98 -14.01
CA ILE A 63 -5.36 9.59 -13.42
C ILE A 63 -5.30 9.76 -11.90
N LEU A 64 -6.40 10.18 -11.26
CA LEU A 64 -6.48 10.19 -9.80
C LEU A 64 -6.44 8.76 -9.25
N ALA A 65 -5.74 8.58 -8.13
CA ALA A 65 -5.55 7.26 -7.55
C ALA A 65 -6.88 6.56 -7.21
N HIS A 66 -7.86 7.30 -6.66
CA HIS A 66 -9.18 6.73 -6.35
C HIS A 66 -9.97 6.34 -7.62
N GLU A 67 -9.88 7.13 -8.71
CA GLU A 67 -10.52 6.79 -9.98
C GLU A 67 -9.90 5.52 -10.60
N PHE A 68 -8.58 5.42 -10.54
CA PHE A 68 -7.88 4.23 -11.02
C PHE A 68 -8.27 2.98 -10.23
N VAL A 69 -8.31 3.09 -8.89
CA VAL A 69 -8.76 2.00 -8.01
C VAL A 69 -10.18 1.57 -8.35
N GLN A 70 -11.11 2.53 -8.52
CA GLN A 70 -12.50 2.20 -8.85
C GLN A 70 -12.59 1.43 -10.16
N ARG A 71 -11.88 1.85 -11.21
CA ARG A 71 -11.84 1.15 -12.50
C ARG A 71 -11.26 -0.26 -12.39
N GLN A 72 -10.22 -0.46 -11.55
CA GLN A 72 -9.68 -1.79 -11.29
C GLN A 72 -10.63 -2.68 -10.51
N VAL A 73 -11.36 -2.13 -9.53
CA VAL A 73 -12.40 -2.85 -8.79
C VAL A 73 -13.50 -3.30 -9.75
N ASP A 74 -14.03 -2.38 -10.59
CA ASP A 74 -15.07 -2.70 -11.56
C ASP A 74 -14.61 -3.81 -12.52
N GLN A 75 -13.38 -3.72 -13.03
CA GLN A 75 -12.77 -4.74 -13.88
C GLN A 75 -12.66 -6.11 -13.17
N THR A 76 -12.27 -6.10 -11.91
CA THR A 76 -12.11 -7.33 -11.11
C THR A 76 -13.45 -8.00 -10.83
N MET A 77 -14.47 -7.19 -10.52
CA MET A 77 -15.81 -7.66 -10.15
C MET A 77 -16.59 -8.24 -11.32
N GLU A 78 -16.14 -8.07 -12.58
CA GLU A 78 -16.71 -8.80 -13.73
C GLU A 78 -16.70 -10.32 -13.52
N PHE A 79 -15.76 -10.85 -12.73
CA PHE A 79 -15.64 -12.28 -12.42
C PHE A 79 -16.15 -12.65 -11.03
N SER A 80 -16.69 -11.70 -10.29
CA SER A 80 -17.28 -11.90 -8.96
C SER A 80 -16.39 -12.73 -8.00
N PRO A 81 -15.09 -12.41 -7.82
CA PRO A 81 -14.28 -13.09 -6.81
C PRO A 81 -14.88 -12.86 -5.43
N THR A 82 -14.68 -13.82 -4.53
CA THR A 82 -15.03 -13.60 -3.12
C THR A 82 -14.09 -12.58 -2.50
N VAL A 83 -14.62 -11.58 -1.79
CA VAL A 83 -13.84 -10.54 -1.13
C VAL A 83 -14.03 -10.64 0.38
N CYS A 84 -12.94 -10.80 1.13
CA CYS A 84 -12.88 -10.82 2.58
C CYS A 84 -12.06 -9.59 3.02
N LEU A 85 -12.71 -8.60 3.63
CA LEU A 85 -12.11 -7.38 4.14
C LEU A 85 -11.98 -7.42 5.66
N ASN A 86 -11.10 -6.58 6.23
CA ASN A 86 -10.77 -6.58 7.66
C ASN A 86 -10.24 -7.94 8.15
N GLU A 87 -9.61 -8.68 7.25
CA GLU A 87 -9.05 -10.00 7.54
C GLU A 87 -7.55 -10.01 7.23
N LYS A 88 -6.74 -9.91 8.26
CA LYS A 88 -5.28 -10.03 8.13
C LYS A 88 -4.87 -11.49 8.25
N VAL A 89 -4.26 -12.03 7.20
CA VAL A 89 -3.69 -13.38 7.23
C VAL A 89 -2.48 -13.39 8.17
N ILE A 90 -2.51 -14.29 9.14
CA ILE A 90 -1.46 -14.46 10.17
C ILE A 90 -0.70 -15.77 10.05
N GLU A 91 -1.31 -16.82 9.49
CA GLU A 91 -0.68 -18.11 9.26
C GLU A 91 -0.93 -18.60 7.85
N LEU A 92 0.05 -19.27 7.26
CA LEU A 92 -0.02 -20.00 6.01
C LEU A 92 0.57 -21.40 6.25
N ASN A 93 -0.26 -22.43 6.11
CA ASN A 93 0.13 -23.81 6.35
C ASN A 93 -0.26 -24.65 5.12
N ALA A 94 0.71 -25.31 4.49
CA ALA A 94 0.44 -26.27 3.43
C ALA A 94 0.35 -27.69 4.03
N ASP A 95 -0.71 -28.42 3.67
CA ASP A 95 -0.84 -29.82 4.05
C ASP A 95 -0.08 -30.76 3.11
N LYS A 96 -0.11 -32.07 3.42
CA LYS A 96 0.58 -33.09 2.64
C LYS A 96 -0.04 -33.33 1.26
N ASP A 97 -1.30 -32.95 1.10
CA ASP A 97 -2.08 -33.12 -0.12
C ASP A 97 -2.02 -31.89 -1.05
N GLY A 98 -1.23 -30.89 -0.65
CA GLY A 98 -1.00 -29.64 -1.40
C GLY A 98 -2.12 -28.62 -1.24
N LEU A 99 -3.04 -28.82 -0.29
CA LEU A 99 -4.02 -27.81 0.09
C LEU A 99 -3.39 -26.84 1.09
N ILE A 100 -3.62 -25.55 0.88
CA ILE A 100 -3.09 -24.50 1.73
C ILE A 100 -4.21 -23.95 2.62
N GLU A 101 -3.95 -23.92 3.92
CA GLU A 101 -4.79 -23.27 4.91
C GLU A 101 -4.23 -21.88 5.24
N LEU A 102 -5.08 -20.87 5.11
CA LEU A 102 -4.79 -19.49 5.54
C LEU A 102 -5.66 -19.18 6.75
N LYS A 103 -5.03 -18.79 7.85
CA LYS A 103 -5.72 -18.34 9.05
C LYS A 103 -5.60 -16.84 9.20
N THR A 104 -6.71 -16.17 9.53
CA THR A 104 -6.75 -14.71 9.71
C THR A 104 -6.82 -14.31 11.19
N GLU A 105 -6.48 -13.06 11.48
CA GLU A 105 -6.47 -12.50 12.84
C GLU A 105 -7.84 -12.64 13.56
N PRO A 106 -9.01 -12.47 12.89
CA PRO A 106 -10.32 -12.79 13.46
C PRO A 106 -10.56 -14.28 13.74
N GLY A 107 -9.66 -15.17 13.28
CA GLY A 107 -9.78 -16.62 13.47
C GLY A 107 -10.46 -17.36 12.33
N ASN A 108 -10.79 -16.69 11.22
CA ASN A 108 -11.33 -17.35 10.04
C ASN A 108 -10.27 -18.21 9.36
N ILE A 109 -10.71 -19.32 8.78
CA ILE A 109 -9.86 -20.24 8.02
C ILE A 109 -10.31 -20.23 6.57
N HIS A 110 -9.35 -20.13 5.65
CA HIS A 110 -9.59 -20.19 4.21
C HIS A 110 -8.76 -21.31 3.59
N LEU A 111 -9.43 -22.19 2.85
CA LEU A 111 -8.77 -23.29 2.14
C LEU A 111 -8.58 -22.93 0.66
N THR A 112 -7.40 -23.20 0.14
CA THR A 112 -7.02 -22.86 -1.24
C THR A 112 -5.99 -23.80 -1.81
N ARG A 113 -5.96 -23.93 -3.13
CA ARG A 113 -4.96 -24.74 -3.84
C ARG A 113 -3.68 -23.98 -4.11
N THR A 114 -3.77 -22.67 -4.29
CA THR A 114 -2.62 -21.79 -4.51
C THR A 114 -2.84 -20.44 -3.84
N VAL A 115 -1.74 -19.76 -3.55
CA VAL A 115 -1.75 -18.42 -2.93
C VAL A 115 -0.94 -17.47 -3.80
N ILE A 116 -1.47 -16.24 -3.99
CA ILE A 116 -0.73 -15.11 -4.55
C ILE A 116 -0.61 -14.03 -3.48
N ILE A 117 0.61 -13.79 -3.01
CA ILE A 117 0.89 -12.76 -2.01
C ILE A 117 1.08 -11.41 -2.73
N ALA A 118 0.11 -10.52 -2.58
CA ALA A 118 0.06 -9.17 -3.15
C ALA A 118 0.04 -8.09 -2.06
N ALA A 119 0.72 -8.34 -0.94
CA ALA A 119 0.63 -7.55 0.29
C ALA A 119 1.42 -6.23 0.24
N GLY A 120 1.87 -5.79 -0.94
CA GLY A 120 2.60 -4.54 -1.13
C GLY A 120 3.90 -4.52 -0.32
N ALA A 121 4.16 -3.46 0.42
CA ALA A 121 5.30 -3.41 1.34
C ALA A 121 5.00 -4.01 2.73
N GLY A 122 3.92 -4.78 2.85
CA GLY A 122 3.43 -5.32 4.13
C GLY A 122 2.57 -4.32 4.89
N ALA A 123 2.41 -4.52 6.18
CA ALA A 123 1.70 -3.56 7.02
C ALA A 123 2.46 -2.24 7.06
N PHE A 124 1.75 -1.15 6.71
CA PHE A 124 2.29 0.20 6.81
C PHE A 124 2.21 0.67 8.26
N VAL A 125 3.34 0.62 8.93
CA VAL A 125 3.48 1.26 10.24
C VAL A 125 4.06 2.66 9.98
N PRO A 126 3.34 3.74 10.32
CA PRO A 126 3.88 5.08 10.20
C PRO A 126 5.18 5.19 10.99
N ARG A 127 6.19 5.81 10.42
CA ARG A 127 7.36 6.21 11.20
C ARG A 127 6.94 7.29 12.16
N THR A 128 7.28 7.12 13.42
CA THR A 128 7.01 8.08 14.48
C THR A 128 8.31 8.66 15.04
N LEU A 129 8.19 9.73 15.78
CA LEU A 129 9.28 10.26 16.60
C LEU A 129 9.15 9.65 18.01
N ASP A 130 10.29 9.36 18.63
CA ASP A 130 10.32 8.86 20.00
C ASP A 130 10.21 10.03 21.00
N LEU A 131 9.06 10.71 20.92
CA LEU A 131 8.68 11.79 21.81
C LEU A 131 7.41 11.40 22.58
N PRO A 132 7.37 11.51 23.91
CA PRO A 132 6.19 11.14 24.72
C PRO A 132 4.91 11.86 24.28
N ASP A 133 5.04 13.11 23.86
CA ASP A 133 3.92 13.94 23.42
C ASP A 133 3.24 13.43 22.15
N ILE A 134 3.99 12.79 21.24
CA ILE A 134 3.44 12.22 20.01
C ILE A 134 2.40 11.14 20.34
N LYS A 135 2.71 10.25 21.29
CA LYS A 135 1.77 9.20 21.73
C LYS A 135 0.59 9.79 22.49
N ARG A 136 0.83 10.75 23.38
CA ARG A 136 -0.20 11.42 24.21
C ARG A 136 -1.20 12.19 23.34
N MET A 137 -0.72 12.81 22.25
CA MET A 137 -1.50 13.68 21.35
C MET A 137 -2.03 12.96 20.10
N GLN A 138 -1.83 11.66 19.98
CA GLN A 138 -2.40 10.89 18.87
C GLN A 138 -3.93 10.98 18.88
N GLY A 139 -4.53 11.36 17.73
CA GLY A 139 -5.96 11.66 17.63
C GLY A 139 -6.40 13.00 18.22
N LYS A 140 -5.48 13.80 18.78
CA LYS A 140 -5.72 15.11 19.38
C LYS A 140 -4.92 16.22 18.67
N GLY A 141 -4.63 16.06 17.38
CA GLY A 141 -3.86 17.01 16.59
C GLY A 141 -2.55 16.45 16.04
N VAL A 142 -2.20 15.18 16.32
CA VAL A 142 -1.09 14.47 15.69
C VAL A 142 -1.65 13.55 14.61
N TYR A 143 -1.18 13.71 13.38
CA TYR A 143 -1.58 12.98 12.19
C TYR A 143 -0.37 12.33 11.52
N TYR A 144 -0.56 11.12 11.01
CA TYR A 144 0.42 10.40 10.18
C TYR A 144 -0.01 10.33 8.71
N ILE A 145 -1.30 10.54 8.47
CA ILE A 145 -1.97 10.51 7.17
C ILE A 145 -3.01 11.62 7.19
N VAL A 146 -3.09 12.38 6.11
CA VAL A 146 -4.18 13.33 5.87
C VAL A 146 -5.22 12.60 5.03
N LYS A 147 -6.34 12.22 5.64
CA LYS A 147 -7.45 11.53 4.96
C LYS A 147 -8.44 12.49 4.35
N ASP A 148 -8.67 13.60 5.04
CA ASP A 148 -9.56 14.66 4.63
C ASP A 148 -8.87 15.99 4.85
N LEU A 149 -8.66 16.74 3.77
CA LEU A 149 -8.04 18.07 3.82
C LEU A 149 -8.92 19.06 4.57
N GLU A 150 -10.25 18.90 4.54
CA GLU A 150 -11.18 19.79 5.20
C GLU A 150 -11.03 19.83 6.73
N GLU A 151 -10.56 18.75 7.34
CA GLU A 151 -10.23 18.75 8.78
C GLU A 151 -9.20 19.81 9.16
N PHE A 152 -8.39 20.26 8.22
CA PHE A 152 -7.32 21.24 8.44
C PHE A 152 -7.71 22.66 8.05
N ARG A 153 -8.97 22.88 7.64
CA ARG A 153 -9.44 24.20 7.21
C ARG A 153 -9.25 25.25 8.32
N GLY A 154 -8.53 26.33 7.96
CA GLY A 154 -8.24 27.44 8.85
C GLY A 154 -7.23 27.14 9.96
N ARG A 155 -6.68 25.92 10.06
CA ARG A 155 -5.69 25.55 11.07
C ARG A 155 -4.27 25.98 10.68
N ARG A 156 -3.44 26.20 11.70
CA ARG A 156 -1.98 26.35 11.56
C ARG A 156 -1.37 24.95 11.64
N VAL A 157 -0.74 24.48 10.58
CA VAL A 157 -0.25 23.10 10.47
C VAL A 157 1.26 23.07 10.43
N LEU A 158 1.86 22.24 11.27
CA LEU A 158 3.27 21.87 11.20
C LEU A 158 3.41 20.55 10.46
N VAL A 159 4.17 20.53 9.36
CA VAL A 159 4.54 19.31 8.65
C VAL A 159 5.97 18.95 9.01
N VAL A 160 6.20 17.71 9.44
CA VAL A 160 7.52 17.22 9.84
C VAL A 160 7.98 16.15 8.84
N GLY A 161 9.05 16.43 8.11
CA GLY A 161 9.60 15.49 7.14
C GLY A 161 10.35 16.15 6.00
N GLY A 162 10.86 15.37 5.06
CA GLY A 162 11.63 15.91 3.93
C GLY A 162 11.70 14.94 2.75
N GLY A 163 10.80 13.98 2.68
CA GLY A 163 10.56 13.13 1.51
C GLY A 163 9.26 13.53 0.81
N ASP A 164 8.94 12.84 -0.29
CA ASP A 164 7.74 13.12 -1.10
C ASP A 164 6.47 13.25 -0.26
N THR A 165 6.24 12.35 0.68
CA THR A 165 5.05 12.37 1.56
C THR A 165 4.91 13.70 2.32
N ALA A 166 6.00 14.24 2.86
CA ALA A 166 5.96 15.49 3.61
C ALA A 166 5.68 16.69 2.70
N LEU A 167 6.33 16.72 1.53
CA LEU A 167 6.14 17.80 0.57
C LEU A 167 4.73 17.76 -0.02
N ASP A 168 4.24 16.58 -0.38
CA ASP A 168 2.87 16.39 -0.91
C ASP A 168 1.82 16.91 0.09
N TRP A 169 1.97 16.57 1.39
CA TRP A 169 1.05 17.08 2.42
C TRP A 169 1.19 18.58 2.63
N ALA A 170 2.43 19.12 2.66
CA ALA A 170 2.63 20.55 2.82
C ALA A 170 1.97 21.35 1.70
N LEU A 171 2.14 20.93 0.45
CA LEU A 171 1.55 21.57 -0.72
C LEU A 171 0.01 21.45 -0.75
N SER A 172 -0.52 20.24 -0.46
CA SER A 172 -1.97 20.01 -0.43
C SER A 172 -2.68 20.84 0.65
N LEU A 173 -2.07 20.94 1.83
CA LEU A 173 -2.62 21.69 2.99
C LEU A 173 -2.67 23.19 2.75
N LEU A 174 -1.87 23.75 1.84
CA LEU A 174 -1.93 25.19 1.50
C LEU A 174 -3.29 25.63 0.98
N ASN A 175 -4.07 24.73 0.42
CA ASN A 175 -5.40 25.06 -0.13
C ASN A 175 -6.46 25.27 0.95
N VAL A 176 -6.23 24.79 2.18
CA VAL A 176 -7.24 24.75 3.24
C VAL A 176 -6.74 25.31 4.57
N ALA A 177 -5.47 25.11 4.93
CA ALA A 177 -4.89 25.59 6.16
C ALA A 177 -4.66 27.11 6.14
N SER A 178 -4.73 27.77 7.30
CA SER A 178 -4.40 29.19 7.41
C SER A 178 -2.90 29.46 7.38
N LYS A 179 -2.09 28.48 7.76
CA LYS A 179 -0.63 28.55 7.73
C LYS A 179 -0.04 27.14 7.67
N VAL A 180 0.93 26.95 6.82
CA VAL A 180 1.72 25.73 6.75
C VAL A 180 3.18 26.04 7.08
N THR A 181 3.73 25.33 8.06
CA THR A 181 5.16 25.35 8.37
C THR A 181 5.71 23.94 8.12
N LEU A 182 6.78 23.81 7.34
CA LEU A 182 7.46 22.55 7.15
C LEU A 182 8.82 22.59 7.81
N ILE A 183 9.12 21.57 8.63
CA ILE A 183 10.46 21.39 9.21
C ILE A 183 11.13 20.13 8.64
N HIS A 184 12.42 20.25 8.36
CA HIS A 184 13.24 19.14 7.93
C HIS A 184 14.61 19.15 8.61
N ARG A 185 15.05 17.97 9.11
CA ARG A 185 16.28 17.80 9.88
C ARG A 185 17.57 17.96 9.07
N ARG A 186 17.50 18.12 7.75
CA ARG A 186 18.65 18.27 6.84
C ARG A 186 18.53 19.58 6.08
N ASP A 187 19.60 19.92 5.39
CA ASP A 187 19.71 21.09 4.50
C ASP A 187 19.09 20.86 3.11
N ALA A 188 18.81 19.60 2.74
CA ALA A 188 18.24 19.23 1.45
C ALA A 188 17.13 18.19 1.57
N PHE A 189 16.08 18.36 0.78
CA PHE A 189 14.96 17.42 0.67
C PHE A 189 15.35 16.16 -0.13
N ARG A 190 14.63 15.07 0.14
CA ARG A 190 14.69 13.81 -0.61
C ARG A 190 13.35 13.55 -1.27
N ALA A 191 12.94 14.48 -2.12
CA ALA A 191 11.68 14.45 -2.83
C ALA A 191 11.89 14.78 -4.31
N HIS A 192 10.83 14.66 -5.09
CA HIS A 192 10.86 15.01 -6.51
C HIS A 192 11.23 16.48 -6.70
N GLU A 193 12.11 16.77 -7.66
CA GLU A 193 12.63 18.14 -7.90
C GLU A 193 11.51 19.16 -8.16
N GLU A 194 10.44 18.76 -8.84
CA GLU A 194 9.30 19.64 -9.13
C GLU A 194 8.55 20.02 -7.86
N SER A 195 8.27 19.05 -6.97
CA SER A 195 7.64 19.31 -5.67
C SER A 195 8.49 20.22 -4.78
N ILE A 196 9.82 20.07 -4.85
CA ILE A 196 10.76 20.95 -4.13
C ILE A 196 10.66 22.39 -4.65
N LYS A 197 10.65 22.59 -5.96
CA LYS A 197 10.49 23.93 -6.58
C LYS A 197 9.15 24.56 -6.20
N GLU A 198 8.07 23.80 -6.29
CA GLU A 198 6.74 24.26 -5.94
C GLU A 198 6.65 24.66 -4.46
N LEU A 199 7.24 23.86 -3.55
CA LEU A 199 7.27 24.15 -2.13
C LEU A 199 8.02 25.47 -1.84
N PHE A 200 9.20 25.69 -2.45
CA PHE A 200 9.96 26.94 -2.26
C PHE A 200 9.29 28.17 -2.89
N ALA A 201 8.47 27.99 -3.92
CA ALA A 201 7.67 29.05 -4.52
C ALA A 201 6.37 29.33 -3.75
N SER A 202 6.00 28.49 -2.79
CA SER A 202 4.77 28.57 -2.03
C SER A 202 4.88 29.53 -0.82
N PRO A 203 3.76 29.95 -0.21
CA PRO A 203 3.76 30.74 1.02
C PRO A 203 4.12 29.96 2.28
N SER A 204 4.54 28.72 2.17
CA SER A 204 4.95 27.89 3.32
C SER A 204 6.16 28.48 4.05
N LYS A 205 6.15 28.42 5.38
CA LYS A 205 7.37 28.63 6.15
C LYS A 205 8.20 27.35 6.14
N ILE A 206 9.42 27.40 5.62
CA ILE A 206 10.32 26.25 5.56
C ILE A 206 11.47 26.45 6.54
N LEU A 207 11.69 25.49 7.41
CA LEU A 207 12.78 25.46 8.38
C LEU A 207 13.63 24.19 8.12
N LEU A 208 14.76 24.38 7.44
CA LEU A 208 15.76 23.32 7.24
C LEU A 208 16.63 23.20 8.49
N ASN A 209 17.22 22.02 8.71
CA ASN A 209 18.02 21.67 9.87
C ASN A 209 17.26 21.80 11.20
N HIS A 210 15.92 21.67 11.17
CA HIS A 210 15.08 21.74 12.34
C HIS A 210 14.42 20.40 12.63
N GLU A 211 14.32 20.09 13.92
CA GLU A 211 13.67 18.93 14.46
C GLU A 211 12.62 19.30 15.50
N LEU A 212 11.57 18.47 15.60
CA LEU A 212 10.54 18.62 16.63
C LEU A 212 11.12 18.17 17.98
N LYS A 213 10.99 19.02 19.01
CA LYS A 213 11.45 18.73 20.37
C LYS A 213 10.29 18.33 21.28
N ALA A 214 9.18 19.09 21.23
CA ALA A 214 8.02 18.87 22.09
C ALA A 214 6.74 19.37 21.43
N LEU A 215 5.59 18.87 21.89
CA LEU A 215 4.26 19.40 21.57
C LEU A 215 3.62 19.98 22.83
N GLU A 216 2.94 21.08 22.65
CA GLU A 216 2.22 21.79 23.72
C GLU A 216 0.70 21.53 23.60
N GLY A 217 0.02 21.59 24.77
CA GLY A 217 -1.41 21.38 24.90
C GLY A 217 -1.76 20.13 25.69
N ASP A 218 -2.98 20.08 26.20
CA ASP A 218 -3.48 18.97 27.01
C ASP A 218 -4.48 18.11 26.24
N ASP A 219 -5.61 18.69 25.83
CA ASP A 219 -6.67 17.98 25.08
C ASP A 219 -6.48 18.03 23.56
N ARG A 220 -5.67 18.98 23.09
CA ARG A 220 -5.32 19.14 21.67
C ARG A 220 -3.97 19.84 21.55
N VAL A 221 -3.34 19.66 20.39
CA VAL A 221 -2.12 20.40 20.06
C VAL A 221 -2.45 21.90 19.95
N THR A 222 -1.65 22.74 20.65
CA THR A 222 -1.76 24.21 20.61
C THR A 222 -0.45 24.87 20.21
N GLY A 223 0.67 24.15 20.35
CA GLY A 223 2.00 24.64 20.04
C GLY A 223 2.99 23.50 19.81
N ALA A 224 4.16 23.88 19.30
CA ALA A 224 5.30 22.98 19.16
C ALA A 224 6.61 23.73 19.41
N THR A 225 7.52 23.12 20.15
CA THR A 225 8.89 23.55 20.25
C THR A 225 9.73 22.80 19.22
N VAL A 226 10.41 23.53 18.34
CA VAL A 226 11.35 23.02 17.37
C VAL A 226 12.74 23.56 17.66
N PHE A 227 13.81 22.87 17.23
CA PHE A 227 15.17 23.34 17.43
C PHE A 227 16.02 23.18 16.16
N ASP A 228 16.92 24.13 15.92
CA ASP A 228 17.96 23.97 14.88
C ASP A 228 19.01 22.98 15.41
N ASN A 229 19.16 21.86 14.72
CA ASN A 229 20.05 20.78 15.16
C ASN A 229 21.54 21.05 14.98
N ARG A 230 21.89 22.21 14.40
CA ARG A 230 23.29 22.67 14.27
C ARG A 230 23.69 23.62 15.39
N THR A 231 22.76 24.48 15.82
CA THR A 231 23.02 25.52 16.84
C THR A 231 22.43 25.18 18.21
N GLY A 232 21.39 24.32 18.24
CA GLY A 232 20.62 24.04 19.44
C GLY A 232 19.59 25.11 19.77
N GLU A 233 19.44 26.16 18.95
CA GLU A 233 18.48 27.24 19.19
C GLU A 233 17.05 26.72 19.07
N GLU A 234 16.22 27.02 20.07
CA GLU A 234 14.84 26.60 20.15
C GLU A 234 13.88 27.70 19.71
N THR A 235 12.84 27.31 19.00
CA THR A 235 11.76 28.20 18.59
C THR A 235 10.41 27.57 18.90
N THR A 236 9.52 28.33 19.53
CA THR A 236 8.13 27.92 19.73
C THR A 236 7.28 28.36 18.54
N LEU A 237 6.45 27.46 18.06
CA LEU A 237 5.52 27.68 16.96
C LEU A 237 4.08 27.48 17.48
N ASP A 238 3.23 28.48 17.27
CA ASP A 238 1.80 28.30 17.45
C ASP A 238 1.24 27.44 16.33
N ILE A 239 0.71 26.27 16.67
CA ILE A 239 0.13 25.31 15.72
C ILE A 239 -1.14 24.68 16.30
N ASP A 240 -2.02 24.21 15.44
CA ASP A 240 -3.26 23.52 15.81
C ASP A 240 -3.22 22.05 15.41
N ALA A 241 -2.24 21.65 14.58
CA ALA A 241 -2.02 20.28 14.15
C ALA A 241 -0.56 20.04 13.73
N VAL A 242 -0.10 18.80 13.89
CA VAL A 242 1.16 18.32 13.33
C VAL A 242 0.92 17.11 12.44
N VAL A 243 1.49 17.11 11.23
CA VAL A 243 1.48 16.01 10.28
C VAL A 243 2.89 15.43 10.19
N LEU A 244 3.04 14.16 10.60
CA LEU A 244 4.32 13.45 10.59
C LEU A 244 4.53 12.77 9.24
N GLY A 245 5.02 13.54 8.25
CA GLY A 245 5.38 13.07 6.91
C GLY A 245 6.73 12.32 6.86
N LEU A 246 6.97 11.42 7.82
CA LEU A 246 8.22 10.68 7.97
C LEU A 246 8.29 9.42 7.10
N GLY A 247 7.22 9.14 6.35
CA GLY A 247 7.04 7.92 5.58
C GLY A 247 6.63 6.74 6.46
N PHE A 248 6.66 5.55 5.87
CA PHE A 248 6.19 4.33 6.51
C PHE A 248 7.33 3.32 6.60
N LEU A 249 7.24 2.44 7.59
CA LEU A 249 8.07 1.24 7.68
C LEU A 249 7.33 0.10 6.99
N ALA A 250 7.97 -0.48 5.99
CA ALA A 250 7.54 -1.74 5.43
C ALA A 250 7.77 -2.85 6.47
N ASN A 251 6.70 -3.44 6.95
CA ASN A 251 6.78 -4.55 7.90
C ASN A 251 6.01 -5.75 7.38
N LEU A 252 6.73 -6.80 7.05
CA LEU A 252 6.13 -8.05 6.58
C LEU A 252 5.29 -8.76 7.66
N GLY A 253 5.48 -8.39 8.93
CA GLY A 253 4.70 -8.94 10.04
C GLY A 253 4.72 -10.47 10.06
N PRO A 254 3.53 -11.11 10.10
CA PRO A 254 3.40 -12.58 10.13
C PRO A 254 4.05 -13.30 8.96
N ILE A 255 4.15 -12.67 7.78
CA ILE A 255 4.72 -13.27 6.56
C ILE A 255 6.13 -13.82 6.79
N LYS A 256 6.90 -13.22 7.71
CA LYS A 256 8.24 -13.69 8.08
C LYS A 256 8.25 -15.09 8.71
N GLY A 257 7.12 -15.51 9.27
CA GLY A 257 6.96 -16.82 9.92
C GLY A 257 6.40 -17.91 9.01
N TRP A 258 6.10 -17.64 7.74
CA TRP A 258 5.43 -18.59 6.83
C TRP A 258 6.39 -19.54 6.12
N GLY A 259 7.69 -19.50 6.43
CA GLY A 259 8.70 -20.35 5.78
C GLY A 259 9.14 -19.83 4.40
N LEU A 260 8.79 -18.60 4.05
CA LEU A 260 9.24 -17.94 2.83
C LEU A 260 10.67 -17.44 2.98
N ASP A 261 11.43 -17.52 1.90
CA ASP A 261 12.72 -16.83 1.81
C ASP A 261 12.49 -15.32 1.82
N ILE A 262 13.26 -14.60 2.64
CA ILE A 262 13.17 -13.14 2.77
C ILE A 262 14.54 -12.50 2.56
N ILE A 263 14.64 -11.61 1.58
CA ILE A 263 15.86 -10.86 1.29
C ILE A 263 15.53 -9.37 1.39
N LYS A 264 16.22 -8.64 2.28
CA LYS A 264 16.02 -7.18 2.48
C LYS A 264 14.53 -6.79 2.63
N ASN A 265 13.79 -7.57 3.40
CA ASN A 265 12.36 -7.36 3.65
C ASN A 265 11.46 -7.50 2.39
N SER A 266 11.89 -8.34 1.44
CA SER A 266 11.13 -8.69 0.23
C SER A 266 11.22 -10.20 -0.02
N ILE A 267 10.25 -10.75 -0.73
CA ILE A 267 10.17 -12.18 -1.09
C ILE A 267 10.85 -12.36 -2.45
N PRO A 268 11.96 -13.12 -2.55
CA PRO A 268 12.56 -13.47 -3.83
C PRO A 268 11.62 -14.38 -4.62
N VAL A 269 11.47 -14.11 -5.92
CA VAL A 269 10.63 -14.89 -6.81
C VAL A 269 11.35 -15.23 -8.12
N SER A 270 10.93 -16.33 -8.74
CA SER A 270 11.36 -16.71 -10.09
C SER A 270 10.73 -15.79 -11.14
N THR A 271 11.08 -15.99 -12.41
CA THR A 271 10.43 -15.32 -13.55
C THR A 271 8.97 -15.70 -13.73
N THR A 272 8.51 -16.75 -13.07
CA THR A 272 7.11 -17.18 -13.00
C THR A 272 6.38 -16.68 -11.75
N MET A 273 7.02 -15.77 -11.01
CA MET A 273 6.53 -15.22 -9.74
C MET A 273 6.38 -16.24 -8.60
N GLN A 274 6.96 -17.44 -8.76
CA GLN A 274 6.93 -18.52 -7.77
C GLN A 274 7.94 -18.24 -6.66
N THR A 275 7.53 -18.46 -5.40
CA THR A 275 8.40 -18.40 -4.21
C THR A 275 9.12 -19.74 -3.99
N ASN A 276 9.85 -19.86 -2.89
CA ASN A 276 10.43 -21.14 -2.46
C ASN A 276 9.37 -22.17 -2.01
N LEU A 277 8.13 -21.75 -1.74
CA LEU A 277 7.04 -22.66 -1.35
C LEU A 277 6.22 -23.07 -2.57
N ALA A 278 5.96 -24.36 -2.72
CA ALA A 278 5.15 -24.90 -3.81
C ALA A 278 3.70 -24.36 -3.73
N GLY A 279 3.14 -23.94 -4.87
CA GLY A 279 1.79 -23.36 -4.95
C GLY A 279 1.67 -21.94 -4.39
N VAL A 280 2.77 -21.33 -3.94
CA VAL A 280 2.78 -19.97 -3.39
C VAL A 280 3.56 -19.04 -4.31
N TYR A 281 2.92 -17.96 -4.73
CA TYR A 281 3.44 -16.91 -5.61
C TYR A 281 3.47 -15.59 -4.86
N ALA A 282 4.30 -14.65 -5.30
CA ALA A 282 4.28 -13.29 -4.77
C ALA A 282 4.44 -12.27 -5.90
N ILE A 283 3.79 -11.11 -5.78
CA ILE A 283 3.72 -10.04 -6.79
C ILE A 283 3.73 -8.66 -6.16
N GLY A 284 4.08 -7.66 -6.94
CA GLY A 284 4.07 -6.26 -6.52
C GLY A 284 5.26 -5.90 -5.64
N ASP A 285 5.10 -4.89 -4.80
CA ASP A 285 6.21 -4.30 -4.05
C ASP A 285 6.84 -5.21 -3.00
N ILE A 286 6.14 -6.30 -2.64
CA ILE A 286 6.64 -7.28 -1.68
C ILE A 286 7.75 -8.16 -2.29
N THR A 287 7.84 -8.24 -3.62
CA THR A 287 8.78 -9.12 -4.31
C THR A 287 10.14 -8.48 -4.58
N THR A 288 11.13 -9.34 -4.80
CA THR A 288 12.44 -8.96 -5.32
C THR A 288 12.96 -9.98 -6.33
N TYR A 289 13.56 -9.50 -7.40
CA TYR A 289 14.31 -10.23 -8.43
C TYR A 289 15.21 -9.24 -9.16
N GLU A 290 16.13 -9.73 -9.99
CA GLU A 290 17.02 -8.87 -10.77
C GLU A 290 16.22 -7.96 -11.72
N GLY A 291 16.47 -6.65 -11.68
CA GLY A 291 15.75 -5.65 -12.49
C GLY A 291 14.36 -5.27 -11.96
N LYS A 292 13.99 -5.66 -10.73
CA LYS A 292 12.70 -5.29 -10.13
C LYS A 292 12.52 -3.79 -10.02
N LEU A 293 11.42 -3.30 -10.60
CA LEU A 293 10.90 -1.94 -10.40
C LEU A 293 9.60 -2.01 -9.57
N LYS A 294 9.46 -1.14 -8.58
CA LYS A 294 8.26 -1.05 -7.73
C LYS A 294 7.26 -0.07 -8.35
N LEU A 295 6.65 -0.47 -9.45
CA LEU A 295 5.66 0.29 -10.22
C LEU A 295 4.37 -0.52 -10.35
N ILE A 296 3.23 0.16 -10.46
CA ILE A 296 1.93 -0.49 -10.71
C ILE A 296 1.97 -1.26 -12.03
N ALA A 297 2.57 -0.69 -13.08
CA ALA A 297 2.70 -1.34 -14.38
C ALA A 297 3.45 -2.68 -14.30
N THR A 298 4.58 -2.73 -13.58
CA THR A 298 5.34 -3.96 -13.34
C THR A 298 4.52 -4.96 -12.54
N ALA A 299 3.88 -4.51 -11.46
CA ALA A 299 3.06 -5.36 -10.59
C ALA A 299 1.85 -5.96 -11.32
N THR A 300 1.27 -5.23 -12.28
CA THR A 300 0.19 -5.71 -13.15
C THR A 300 0.68 -6.84 -14.06
N ALA A 301 1.86 -6.71 -14.66
CA ALA A 301 2.47 -7.77 -15.46
C ALA A 301 2.76 -9.03 -14.62
N GLU A 302 3.32 -8.85 -13.43
CA GLU A 302 3.58 -9.93 -12.47
C GLU A 302 2.29 -10.66 -12.07
N ALA A 303 1.19 -9.92 -11.87
CA ALA A 303 -0.12 -10.48 -11.53
C ALA A 303 -0.64 -11.42 -12.63
N ALA A 304 -0.52 -11.02 -13.90
CA ALA A 304 -0.88 -11.86 -15.03
C ALA A 304 -0.03 -13.14 -15.09
N ILE A 305 1.28 -13.03 -14.87
CA ILE A 305 2.20 -14.17 -14.83
C ILE A 305 1.82 -15.11 -13.70
N ALA A 306 1.71 -14.62 -12.48
CA ALA A 306 1.39 -15.42 -11.29
C ALA A 306 0.07 -16.18 -11.44
N ALA A 307 -1.00 -15.51 -11.89
CA ALA A 307 -2.31 -16.14 -12.08
C ALA A 307 -2.26 -17.26 -13.13
N ASN A 308 -1.50 -17.09 -14.22
CA ASN A 308 -1.33 -18.12 -15.23
C ASN A 308 -0.57 -19.35 -14.70
N TYR A 309 0.54 -19.13 -13.97
CA TYR A 309 1.33 -20.22 -13.43
C TYR A 309 0.65 -20.89 -12.22
N ALA A 310 -0.11 -20.16 -11.41
CA ALA A 310 -0.98 -20.74 -10.39
C ALA A 310 -2.04 -21.67 -11.02
N THR A 311 -2.69 -21.23 -12.10
CA THR A 311 -3.62 -22.08 -12.85
C THR A 311 -2.95 -23.34 -13.42
N ASN A 312 -1.74 -23.20 -13.97
CA ASN A 312 -0.98 -24.33 -14.50
C ASN A 312 -0.55 -25.30 -13.38
N TYR A 313 -0.20 -24.80 -12.19
CA TYR A 313 0.11 -25.62 -11.02
C TYR A 313 -1.08 -26.49 -10.60
N ILE A 314 -2.28 -25.90 -10.55
CA ILE A 314 -3.53 -26.62 -10.21
C ILE A 314 -3.89 -27.63 -11.29
N ASN A 315 -3.72 -27.27 -12.54
CA ASN A 315 -3.99 -28.10 -13.70
C ASN A 315 -2.80 -28.10 -14.67
N PRO A 316 -1.86 -29.06 -14.55
CA PRO A 316 -0.67 -29.12 -15.39
C PRO A 316 -0.95 -29.29 -16.89
N ARG A 317 -2.18 -29.68 -17.26
CA ARG A 317 -2.60 -29.77 -18.67
C ARG A 317 -3.04 -28.41 -19.24
N ALA A 318 -3.33 -27.44 -18.38
CA ALA A 318 -3.68 -26.10 -18.82
C ALA A 318 -2.45 -25.39 -19.41
N ARG A 319 -2.64 -24.70 -20.53
CA ARG A 319 -1.53 -23.89 -21.10
C ARG A 319 -1.24 -22.71 -20.17
N ALA A 320 0.05 -22.44 -19.92
CA ALA A 320 0.47 -21.25 -19.17
C ALA A 320 0.09 -19.96 -19.93
N PHE A 321 0.15 -19.97 -21.27
CA PHE A 321 -0.42 -18.91 -22.11
C PHE A 321 -1.72 -19.39 -22.76
N PRO A 322 -2.90 -18.90 -22.35
CA PRO A 322 -4.19 -19.38 -22.87
C PRO A 322 -4.61 -18.78 -24.23
N GLY A 323 -3.83 -17.88 -24.80
CA GLY A 323 -4.18 -17.03 -25.94
C GLY A 323 -4.52 -15.59 -25.53
N HIS A 324 -4.86 -14.74 -26.49
CA HIS A 324 -5.18 -13.34 -26.25
C HIS A 324 -6.59 -13.16 -25.70
N SER A 325 -6.77 -12.18 -24.82
CA SER A 325 -8.06 -11.86 -24.20
C SER A 325 -9.12 -11.39 -25.23
N SER A 326 -8.66 -10.83 -26.35
CA SER A 326 -9.52 -10.43 -27.49
C SER A 326 -10.22 -11.61 -28.20
N GLU A 327 -9.80 -12.85 -27.93
CA GLU A 327 -10.44 -14.06 -28.48
C GLU A 327 -11.58 -14.58 -27.56
N ARG A 328 -11.89 -13.87 -26.46
CA ARG A 328 -12.85 -14.30 -25.43
C ARG A 328 -14.26 -14.52 -25.99
N ASP A 329 -14.73 -13.55 -26.79
CA ASP A 329 -16.11 -13.59 -27.32
C ASP A 329 -16.33 -14.69 -28.37
N GLN A 330 -15.28 -15.09 -29.08
CA GLN A 330 -15.36 -16.17 -30.06
C GLN A 330 -15.53 -17.55 -29.40
N ARG A 331 -15.11 -17.72 -28.14
CA ARG A 331 -15.19 -18.99 -27.41
C ARG A 331 -16.50 -19.17 -26.64
N GLN A 332 -17.26 -18.12 -26.42
CA GLN A 332 -18.60 -18.20 -25.78
C GLN A 332 -19.70 -18.62 -26.78
N GLY A 333 -19.47 -18.47 -28.08
CA GLY A 333 -20.40 -18.88 -29.13
C GLY A 333 -20.23 -20.32 -29.65
N ALA A 334 -19.26 -21.09 -29.09
CA ALA A 334 -18.91 -22.45 -29.56
C ALA A 334 -19.17 -23.54 -28.51
N SER A 335 -20.11 -23.33 -27.56
CA SER A 335 -20.53 -24.33 -26.56
C SER A 335 -22.01 -24.68 -26.69
#